data_a4f95453e8f9ff1e875a781ab4fa19e7
#
_entry.id   a4f95453e8f9ff1e875a781ab4fa19e7
#
_cell.length_a   1.000
_cell.length_b   1.000
_cell.length_c   1.000
_cell.angle_alpha   90.00
_cell.angle_beta   90.00
_cell.angle_gamma   90.00
#
_symmetry.space_group_name_H-M   'P 1'
#
loop_
_entity.id
_entity.type
_entity.pdbx_description
1 polymer ?
#
loop_
_entity_poly.entity_id
_entity_poly.type
_entity_poly.pdbx_seq_one_letter_code
_entity_poly.pdbx_strand_id
1 'polypeptide(L)'
;METCQEKLKISNDEMKKIVETNKNPKKKLTQAMRIHLREKEFKNWCDLKSKGKGVETFKDCKEVNKRIMEKRGLTNTEWIQILKMNGQVAPVRALHGRGQDNRCRHCDEIETLGHVLGFCDRGYLLRNTRHNTVRTLIADEFRRLKWNVYEEVHCINPSRSTQRIDILIYKNKNDKSYILDPTIRFEAGGNQSEDVNIEKKAHYDSVIPYFKEKYKLADIEVIGLFIGARGTITVDFENFRTKFDLSKEMRNNIALSVIKSSVQILQHHTYNL
;
A
#
# COMPACT_ATOMS: atom_id res chain seq x y z
N MET A 1 32.82 -16.81 -30.09
CA MET A 1 31.42 -16.35 -29.82
C MET A 1 31.17 -16.48 -28.35
N GLU A 2 30.90 -15.34 -27.70
CA GLU A 2 30.56 -15.29 -26.28
C GLU A 2 29.25 -16.05 -26.03
N THR A 3 29.20 -16.90 -25.01
CA THR A 3 28.03 -17.72 -24.73
C THR A 3 26.88 -16.83 -24.18
N CYS A 4 25.64 -17.27 -24.29
CA CYS A 4 24.48 -16.55 -23.72
C CYS A 4 24.64 -16.37 -22.21
N GLN A 5 25.30 -17.29 -21.52
CA GLN A 5 25.61 -17.26 -20.10
C GLN A 5 26.58 -16.11 -19.75
N GLU A 6 27.65 -15.94 -20.52
CA GLU A 6 28.62 -14.86 -20.34
C GLU A 6 28.01 -13.51 -20.57
N LYS A 7 27.20 -13.33 -21.64
CA LYS A 7 26.47 -12.10 -21.93
C LYS A 7 25.51 -11.70 -20.82
N LEU A 8 24.88 -12.67 -20.16
CA LEU A 8 23.93 -12.44 -19.06
C LEU A 8 24.59 -12.37 -17.68
N LYS A 9 25.94 -12.53 -17.62
CA LYS A 9 26.72 -12.55 -16.39
C LYS A 9 26.16 -13.53 -15.33
N ILE A 10 25.76 -14.72 -15.77
CA ILE A 10 25.27 -15.79 -14.91
C ILE A 10 26.43 -16.71 -14.58
N SER A 11 26.75 -16.91 -13.30
CA SER A 11 27.82 -17.82 -12.89
C SER A 11 27.46 -19.28 -13.12
N ASN A 12 28.45 -20.16 -13.17
CA ASN A 12 28.24 -21.62 -13.31
C ASN A 12 27.39 -22.19 -12.18
N ASP A 13 27.54 -21.69 -10.94
CA ASP A 13 26.76 -22.14 -9.79
C ASP A 13 25.32 -21.65 -9.87
N GLU A 14 25.09 -20.43 -10.36
CA GLU A 14 23.75 -19.94 -10.65
C GLU A 14 23.08 -20.78 -11.76
N MET A 15 23.82 -21.15 -12.81
CA MET A 15 23.30 -22.03 -13.86
C MET A 15 22.91 -23.41 -13.33
N LYS A 16 23.72 -24.03 -12.48
CA LYS A 16 23.37 -25.31 -11.84
C LYS A 16 22.07 -25.18 -11.06
N LYS A 17 21.92 -24.16 -10.21
CA LYS A 17 20.69 -23.89 -9.45
C LYS A 17 19.48 -23.67 -10.36
N ILE A 18 19.62 -22.93 -11.45
CA ILE A 18 18.53 -22.71 -12.43
C ILE A 18 18.07 -24.04 -13.05
N VAL A 19 18.99 -24.92 -13.38
CA VAL A 19 18.68 -26.23 -13.95
C VAL A 19 18.04 -27.15 -12.92
N GLU A 20 18.58 -27.22 -11.70
CA GLU A 20 18.07 -28.04 -10.60
C GLU A 20 16.67 -27.61 -10.12
N THR A 21 16.41 -26.30 -10.05
CA THR A 21 15.12 -25.75 -9.63
C THR A 21 14.06 -25.79 -10.72
N ASN A 22 14.44 -26.06 -11.97
CA ASN A 22 13.52 -26.15 -13.10
C ASN A 22 12.76 -27.48 -13.12
N LYS A 23 11.83 -27.65 -12.18
CA LYS A 23 11.02 -28.88 -12.01
C LYS A 23 10.09 -29.20 -13.20
N ASN A 24 9.96 -28.31 -14.19
CA ASN A 24 9.10 -28.51 -15.34
C ASN A 24 9.93 -28.66 -16.64
N PRO A 25 10.11 -29.89 -17.14
CA PRO A 25 10.90 -30.15 -18.33
C PRO A 25 10.39 -29.48 -19.62
N LYS A 26 9.13 -29.03 -19.62
CA LYS A 26 8.52 -28.26 -20.72
C LYS A 26 8.88 -26.77 -20.70
N LYS A 27 9.40 -26.23 -19.59
CA LYS A 27 9.89 -24.85 -19.55
C LYS A 27 11.25 -24.77 -20.21
N LYS A 28 11.32 -24.01 -21.30
CA LYS A 28 12.58 -23.73 -21.96
C LYS A 28 13.57 -23.11 -20.97
N LEU A 29 14.82 -23.53 -20.96
CA LEU A 29 15.90 -23.01 -20.11
C LEU A 29 15.94 -21.45 -20.13
N THR A 30 15.73 -20.86 -21.31
CA THR A 30 15.63 -19.39 -21.47
C THR A 30 14.57 -18.74 -20.60
N GLN A 31 13.45 -19.42 -20.33
CA GLN A 31 12.42 -18.89 -19.42
C GLN A 31 12.85 -18.97 -17.96
N ALA A 32 13.51 -20.07 -17.56
CA ALA A 32 14.07 -20.22 -16.21
C ALA A 32 15.15 -19.16 -15.95
N MET A 33 16.06 -18.93 -16.91
CA MET A 33 17.06 -17.87 -16.84
C MET A 33 16.44 -16.47 -16.70
N ARG A 34 15.38 -16.16 -17.47
CA ARG A 34 14.66 -14.87 -17.36
C ARG A 34 14.03 -14.68 -15.99
N ILE A 35 13.47 -15.74 -15.41
CA ILE A 35 12.88 -15.68 -14.06
C ILE A 35 13.98 -15.40 -13.04
N HIS A 36 15.07 -16.15 -13.10
CA HIS A 36 16.23 -15.98 -12.21
C HIS A 36 16.80 -14.55 -12.27
N LEU A 37 17.02 -14.03 -13.48
CA LEU A 37 17.53 -12.67 -13.67
C LEU A 37 16.57 -11.61 -13.12
N ARG A 38 15.26 -11.77 -13.33
CA ARG A 38 14.27 -10.85 -12.75
C ARG A 38 14.26 -10.87 -11.24
N GLU A 39 14.43 -12.04 -10.63
CA GLU A 39 14.52 -12.17 -9.17
C GLU A 39 15.81 -11.54 -8.63
N LYS A 40 16.92 -11.75 -9.31
CA LYS A 40 18.21 -11.13 -8.99
C LYS A 40 18.15 -9.60 -9.10
N GLU A 41 17.63 -9.06 -10.21
CA GLU A 41 17.48 -7.62 -10.39
C GLU A 41 16.48 -7.01 -9.39
N PHE A 42 15.41 -7.72 -9.08
CA PHE A 42 14.47 -7.25 -8.06
C PHE A 42 15.12 -7.21 -6.67
N LYS A 43 15.93 -8.21 -6.33
CA LYS A 43 16.71 -8.21 -5.07
C LYS A 43 17.69 -7.03 -5.05
N ASN A 44 18.47 -6.86 -6.13
CA ASN A 44 19.37 -5.71 -6.28
C ASN A 44 18.64 -4.37 -6.10
N TRP A 45 17.41 -4.27 -6.61
CA TRP A 45 16.60 -3.08 -6.43
C TRP A 45 16.18 -2.89 -4.97
N CYS A 46 15.71 -3.94 -4.28
CA CYS A 46 15.38 -3.88 -2.85
C CYS A 46 16.58 -3.45 -2.00
N ASP A 47 17.80 -3.86 -2.35
CA ASP A 47 19.03 -3.57 -1.61
C ASP A 47 19.54 -2.13 -1.79
N LEU A 48 18.96 -1.34 -2.71
CA LEU A 48 19.31 0.07 -2.90
C LEU A 48 18.89 0.92 -1.69
N LYS A 49 19.84 1.61 -1.07
CA LYS A 49 19.68 2.37 0.17
C LYS A 49 18.46 3.32 0.18
N SER A 50 18.23 4.06 -0.88
CA SER A 50 17.08 4.99 -0.96
C SER A 50 16.01 4.52 -1.94
N LYS A 51 16.38 4.09 -3.14
CA LYS A 51 15.45 3.70 -4.20
C LYS A 51 14.83 2.32 -3.96
N GLY A 52 15.41 1.51 -3.08
CA GLY A 52 14.92 0.18 -2.70
C GLY A 52 13.89 0.21 -1.57
N LYS A 53 13.72 1.35 -0.88
CA LYS A 53 12.87 1.43 0.31
C LYS A 53 11.42 1.03 0.00
N GLY A 54 10.96 -0.03 0.65
CA GLY A 54 9.59 -0.56 0.52
C GLY A 54 9.28 -1.21 -0.84
N VAL A 55 10.30 -1.51 -1.66
CA VAL A 55 10.12 -2.15 -2.97
C VAL A 55 9.66 -3.60 -2.84
N GLU A 56 10.03 -4.28 -1.75
CA GLU A 56 9.63 -5.66 -1.47
C GLU A 56 8.11 -5.84 -1.46
N THR A 57 7.35 -4.83 -1.02
CA THR A 57 5.87 -4.87 -0.99
C THR A 57 5.24 -5.00 -2.38
N PHE A 58 5.96 -4.67 -3.45
CA PHE A 58 5.47 -4.89 -4.82
C PHE A 58 5.31 -6.38 -5.20
N LYS A 59 5.91 -7.31 -4.42
CA LYS A 59 5.71 -8.76 -4.63
C LYS A 59 4.40 -9.28 -4.05
N ASP A 60 3.83 -8.61 -3.07
CA ASP A 60 2.74 -9.10 -2.23
C ASP A 60 1.46 -9.35 -3.04
N CYS A 61 1.09 -8.43 -3.92
CA CYS A 61 -0.07 -8.59 -4.78
C CYS A 61 0.28 -8.43 -6.27
N LYS A 62 0.73 -9.53 -6.89
CA LYS A 62 1.14 -9.55 -8.30
C LYS A 62 0.03 -9.12 -9.27
N GLU A 63 -1.23 -9.40 -8.95
CA GLU A 63 -2.37 -9.05 -9.80
C GLU A 63 -2.58 -7.54 -9.88
N VAL A 64 -2.48 -6.83 -8.75
CA VAL A 64 -2.56 -5.36 -8.71
C VAL A 64 -1.41 -4.75 -9.49
N ASN A 65 -0.17 -5.20 -9.27
CA ASN A 65 0.98 -4.69 -9.99
C ASN A 65 0.87 -4.90 -11.50
N LYS A 66 0.40 -6.08 -11.92
CA LYS A 66 0.16 -6.38 -13.33
C LYS A 66 -0.83 -5.39 -13.94
N ARG A 67 -1.95 -5.09 -13.27
CA ARG A 67 -2.96 -4.13 -13.74
C ARG A 67 -2.38 -2.72 -13.91
N ILE A 68 -1.57 -2.26 -12.95
CA ILE A 68 -0.89 -0.97 -13.01
C ILE A 68 0.09 -0.95 -14.20
N MET A 69 0.89 -1.98 -14.36
CA MET A 69 1.86 -2.07 -15.47
C MET A 69 1.18 -2.17 -16.84
N GLU A 70 -0.01 -2.77 -16.93
CA GLU A 70 -0.86 -2.82 -18.13
C GLU A 70 -1.67 -1.53 -18.35
N LYS A 71 -1.46 -0.48 -17.57
CA LYS A 71 -2.16 0.82 -17.62
C LYS A 71 -3.68 0.72 -17.45
N ARG A 72 -4.21 -0.31 -16.82
CA ARG A 72 -5.65 -0.49 -16.68
C ARG A 72 -6.26 0.63 -15.82
N GLY A 73 -7.08 1.46 -16.45
CA GLY A 73 -7.72 2.61 -15.81
C GLY A 73 -6.79 3.82 -15.60
N LEU A 74 -5.64 3.88 -16.27
CA LEU A 74 -4.65 4.96 -16.20
C LEU A 74 -4.45 5.65 -17.53
N THR A 75 -4.32 6.97 -17.52
CA THR A 75 -3.82 7.74 -18.65
C THR A 75 -2.31 7.55 -18.82
N ASN A 76 -1.76 7.92 -19.97
CA ASN A 76 -0.32 7.86 -20.21
C ASN A 76 0.46 8.74 -19.22
N THR A 77 -0.04 9.93 -18.92
CA THR A 77 0.58 10.86 -17.97
C THR A 77 0.61 10.30 -16.56
N GLU A 78 -0.52 9.78 -16.06
CA GLU A 78 -0.59 9.12 -14.75
C GLU A 78 0.39 7.95 -14.69
N TRP A 79 0.40 7.10 -15.70
CA TRP A 79 1.27 5.93 -15.74
C TRP A 79 2.75 6.28 -15.70
N ILE A 80 3.19 7.30 -16.43
CA ILE A 80 4.58 7.79 -16.40
C ILE A 80 4.93 8.30 -14.99
N GLN A 81 4.03 9.06 -14.34
CA GLN A 81 4.27 9.52 -12.97
C GLN A 81 4.32 8.36 -11.97
N ILE A 82 3.47 7.35 -12.14
CA ILE A 82 3.49 6.13 -11.32
C ILE A 82 4.84 5.40 -11.45
N LEU A 83 5.35 5.22 -12.67
CA LEU A 83 6.67 4.62 -12.86
C LEU A 83 7.78 5.42 -12.17
N LYS A 84 7.72 6.76 -12.23
CA LYS A 84 8.68 7.63 -11.52
C LYS A 84 8.55 7.49 -10.00
N MET A 85 7.34 7.40 -9.44
CA MET A 85 7.12 7.16 -8.02
C MET A 85 7.63 5.78 -7.59
N ASN A 86 7.32 4.74 -8.35
CA ASN A 86 7.72 3.36 -8.03
C ASN A 86 9.26 3.22 -8.08
N GLY A 87 9.92 3.82 -9.07
CA GLY A 87 11.37 3.86 -9.18
C GLY A 87 12.05 4.87 -8.24
N GLN A 88 11.27 5.62 -7.45
CA GLN A 88 11.74 6.70 -6.57
C GLN A 88 12.64 7.72 -7.32
N VAL A 89 12.22 8.07 -8.54
CA VAL A 89 12.83 9.10 -9.39
C VAL A 89 11.87 10.26 -9.67
N ALA A 90 10.81 10.36 -8.88
CA ALA A 90 9.84 11.46 -8.92
C ALA A 90 10.55 12.81 -8.64
N PRO A 91 10.00 13.96 -9.12
CA PRO A 91 10.67 15.27 -9.07
C PRO A 91 10.63 15.91 -7.67
N VAL A 92 11.15 15.22 -6.65
CA VAL A 92 11.33 15.72 -5.28
C VAL A 92 12.77 16.24 -5.10
N ARG A 93 12.96 17.23 -4.22
CA ARG A 93 14.27 17.90 -4.02
C ARG A 93 15.30 17.00 -3.33
N ALA A 94 14.87 16.04 -2.50
CA ALA A 94 15.76 15.06 -1.89
C ALA A 94 16.31 14.01 -2.85
N LEU A 95 15.88 14.02 -4.13
CA LEU A 95 16.45 13.14 -5.14
C LEU A 95 17.88 13.58 -5.45
N HIS A 96 18.84 12.69 -5.24
CA HIS A 96 20.27 12.96 -5.44
C HIS A 96 20.55 13.55 -6.82
N GLY A 97 21.35 14.62 -6.89
CA GLY A 97 21.71 15.33 -8.12
C GLY A 97 20.73 16.41 -8.57
N ARG A 98 19.69 16.76 -7.81
CA ARG A 98 18.69 17.79 -8.16
C ARG A 98 18.92 19.18 -7.55
N GLY A 99 20.04 19.41 -6.93
CA GLY A 99 20.39 20.70 -6.34
C GLY A 99 21.04 20.56 -4.96
N GLN A 100 21.45 21.69 -4.38
CA GLN A 100 22.08 21.71 -3.05
C GLN A 100 21.05 21.74 -1.93
N ASP A 101 19.86 22.35 -2.16
CA ASP A 101 18.78 22.42 -1.17
C ASP A 101 17.80 21.27 -1.36
N ASN A 102 17.74 20.40 -0.36
CA ASN A 102 16.85 19.24 -0.31
C ASN A 102 15.59 19.48 0.55
N ARG A 103 15.41 20.70 1.09
CA ARG A 103 14.23 21.06 1.87
C ARG A 103 12.97 21.11 1.00
N CYS A 104 11.86 20.84 1.64
CA CYS A 104 10.55 20.93 0.99
C CYS A 104 10.27 22.37 0.55
N ARG A 105 9.65 22.51 -0.62
CA ARG A 105 9.25 23.82 -1.17
C ARG A 105 8.08 24.47 -0.45
N HIS A 106 7.45 23.76 0.50
CA HIS A 106 6.27 24.20 1.24
C HIS A 106 6.39 24.13 2.76
N CYS A 107 7.47 23.52 3.30
CA CYS A 107 7.77 23.44 4.73
C CYS A 107 9.27 23.18 4.96
N ASP A 108 9.73 23.12 6.21
CA ASP A 108 11.16 23.01 6.55
C ASP A 108 11.71 21.56 6.52
N GLU A 109 10.86 20.58 6.26
CA GLU A 109 11.22 19.17 6.21
C GLU A 109 11.99 18.80 4.92
N ILE A 110 12.70 17.67 4.94
CA ILE A 110 13.35 17.15 3.72
C ILE A 110 12.30 16.66 2.72
N GLU A 111 12.34 17.16 1.48
CA GLU A 111 11.39 16.83 0.42
C GLU A 111 11.66 15.45 -0.18
N THR A 112 11.43 14.40 0.61
CA THR A 112 11.40 13.02 0.11
C THR A 112 10.04 12.71 -0.51
N LEU A 113 9.96 11.65 -1.33
CA LEU A 113 8.67 11.17 -1.85
C LEU A 113 7.73 10.74 -0.71
N GLY A 114 8.27 10.11 0.34
CA GLY A 114 7.51 9.74 1.54
C GLY A 114 6.93 10.95 2.27
N HIS A 115 7.70 12.04 2.41
CA HIS A 115 7.22 13.30 2.97
C HIS A 115 6.06 13.88 2.13
N VAL A 116 6.25 14.00 0.83
CA VAL A 116 5.24 14.57 -0.08
C VAL A 116 3.93 13.79 -0.04
N LEU A 117 4.00 12.47 -0.11
CA LEU A 117 2.80 11.61 -0.14
C LEU A 117 2.15 11.39 1.22
N GLY A 118 2.90 11.60 2.34
CA GLY A 118 2.45 11.22 3.68
C GLY A 118 2.27 12.36 4.68
N PHE A 119 3.12 13.38 4.66
CA PHE A 119 3.24 14.30 5.80
C PHE A 119 3.14 15.79 5.44
N CYS A 120 3.50 16.20 4.23
CA CYS A 120 3.52 17.62 3.87
C CYS A 120 2.13 18.27 4.00
N ASP A 121 2.02 19.38 4.73
CA ASP A 121 0.75 20.08 4.96
C ASP A 121 0.09 20.54 3.67
N ARG A 122 0.89 20.88 2.67
CA ARG A 122 0.38 21.22 1.32
C ARG A 122 -0.57 20.16 0.75
N GLY A 123 -0.33 18.87 1.03
CA GLY A 123 -1.14 17.75 0.55
C GLY A 123 -2.26 17.30 1.51
N TYR A 124 -2.51 18.01 2.62
CA TYR A 124 -3.42 17.54 3.67
C TYR A 124 -4.82 17.20 3.16
N LEU A 125 -5.48 18.10 2.43
CA LEU A 125 -6.84 17.88 1.90
C LEU A 125 -6.90 16.71 0.90
N LEU A 126 -5.91 16.59 0.03
CA LEU A 126 -5.84 15.48 -0.94
C LEU A 126 -5.60 14.14 -0.25
N ARG A 127 -4.80 14.11 0.82
CA ARG A 127 -4.61 12.89 1.62
C ARG A 127 -5.90 12.48 2.34
N ASN A 128 -6.64 13.44 2.89
CA ASN A 128 -7.94 13.15 3.51
C ASN A 128 -8.95 12.63 2.48
N THR A 129 -9.00 13.22 1.29
CA THR A 129 -9.84 12.73 0.19
C THR A 129 -9.45 11.31 -0.21
N ARG A 130 -8.15 11.02 -0.34
CA ARG A 130 -7.63 9.68 -0.63
C ARG A 130 -8.05 8.66 0.44
N HIS A 131 -7.88 9.01 1.72
CA HIS A 131 -8.30 8.18 2.85
C HIS A 131 -9.81 7.91 2.82
N ASN A 132 -10.62 8.97 2.70
CA ASN A 132 -12.07 8.86 2.67
C ASN A 132 -12.56 7.98 1.51
N THR A 133 -11.95 8.09 0.34
CA THR A 133 -12.28 7.24 -0.81
C THR A 133 -12.01 5.76 -0.51
N VAL A 134 -10.88 5.44 0.10
CA VAL A 134 -10.55 4.05 0.49
C VAL A 134 -11.51 3.53 1.54
N ARG A 135 -11.80 4.34 2.58
CA ARG A 135 -12.78 4.01 3.62
C ARG A 135 -14.14 3.66 3.01
N THR A 136 -14.66 4.52 2.12
CA THR A 136 -15.95 4.31 1.47
C THR A 136 -15.96 3.06 0.59
N LEU A 137 -14.88 2.78 -0.18
CA LEU A 137 -14.79 1.56 -0.99
C LEU A 137 -14.88 0.29 -0.12
N ILE A 138 -14.25 0.28 1.05
CA ILE A 138 -14.34 -0.84 2.00
C ILE A 138 -15.75 -0.93 2.59
N ALA A 139 -16.29 0.19 3.04
CA ALA A 139 -17.63 0.26 3.64
C ALA A 139 -18.71 -0.22 2.67
N ASP A 140 -18.66 0.20 1.42
CA ASP A 140 -19.65 -0.18 0.38
C ASP A 140 -19.58 -1.67 0.06
N GLU A 141 -18.39 -2.26 0.07
CA GLU A 141 -18.25 -3.70 -0.14
C GLU A 141 -18.88 -4.49 1.00
N PHE A 142 -18.73 -4.07 2.27
CA PHE A 142 -19.42 -4.68 3.39
C PHE A 142 -20.93 -4.48 3.32
N ARG A 143 -21.44 -3.32 2.89
CA ARG A 143 -22.86 -3.10 2.62
C ARG A 143 -23.40 -4.05 1.57
N ARG A 144 -22.63 -4.26 0.48
CA ARG A 144 -22.96 -5.22 -0.57
C ARG A 144 -23.12 -6.65 -0.01
N LEU A 145 -22.29 -7.01 0.96
CA LEU A 145 -22.34 -8.29 1.68
C LEU A 145 -23.37 -8.33 2.83
N LYS A 146 -24.24 -7.31 2.92
CA LYS A 146 -25.31 -7.23 3.92
C LYS A 146 -24.83 -7.17 5.37
N TRP A 147 -23.67 -6.54 5.62
CA TRP A 147 -23.25 -6.15 6.94
C TRP A 147 -23.91 -4.82 7.35
N ASN A 148 -24.11 -4.61 8.66
CA ASN A 148 -24.39 -3.29 9.20
C ASN A 148 -23.09 -2.49 9.21
N VAL A 149 -23.09 -1.30 8.60
CA VAL A 149 -21.87 -0.49 8.39
C VAL A 149 -22.13 0.94 8.81
N TYR A 150 -21.28 1.46 9.68
CA TYR A 150 -21.30 2.84 10.16
C TYR A 150 -19.92 3.47 9.91
N GLU A 151 -19.89 4.62 9.25
CA GLU A 151 -18.67 5.36 8.95
C GLU A 151 -18.56 6.60 9.83
N GLU A 152 -17.32 6.99 10.18
CA GLU A 152 -16.99 8.22 10.92
C GLU A 152 -17.79 8.40 12.22
N VAL A 153 -17.89 7.33 13.00
CA VAL A 153 -18.69 7.36 14.23
C VAL A 153 -17.90 8.03 15.34
N HIS A 154 -18.47 9.12 15.86
CA HIS A 154 -17.91 9.83 17.01
C HIS A 154 -18.19 9.11 18.32
N CYS A 155 -17.21 9.13 19.19
CA CYS A 155 -17.30 8.70 20.59
C CYS A 155 -16.57 9.67 21.51
N ILE A 156 -16.85 9.56 22.78
CA ILE A 156 -16.11 10.25 23.84
C ILE A 156 -15.27 9.18 24.54
N ASN A 157 -13.97 9.36 24.56
CA ASN A 157 -13.07 8.44 25.27
C ASN A 157 -13.11 8.71 26.80
N PRO A 158 -12.54 7.83 27.63
CA PRO A 158 -12.54 8.01 29.10
C PRO A 158 -11.90 9.32 29.57
N SER A 159 -10.98 9.91 28.79
CA SER A 159 -10.36 11.22 29.08
C SER A 159 -11.25 12.42 28.68
N ARG A 160 -12.51 12.18 28.26
CA ARG A 160 -13.48 13.16 27.78
C ARG A 160 -13.08 13.88 26.49
N SER A 161 -12.12 13.37 25.75
CA SER A 161 -11.82 13.89 24.41
C SER A 161 -12.67 13.19 23.35
N THR A 162 -13.04 13.93 22.32
CA THR A 162 -13.77 13.36 21.17
C THR A 162 -12.82 12.55 20.31
N GLN A 163 -13.20 11.32 20.03
CA GLN A 163 -12.50 10.43 19.11
C GLN A 163 -13.47 9.96 18.03
N ARG A 164 -12.96 9.61 16.87
CA ARG A 164 -13.74 9.14 15.73
C ARG A 164 -13.13 7.86 15.18
N ILE A 165 -13.96 6.85 14.99
CA ILE A 165 -13.56 5.61 14.28
C ILE A 165 -13.96 5.73 12.82
N ASP A 166 -13.15 5.11 11.93
CA ASP A 166 -13.40 5.17 10.50
C ASP A 166 -14.59 4.31 10.08
N ILE A 167 -14.59 3.03 10.44
CA ILE A 167 -15.67 2.10 10.07
C ILE A 167 -15.98 1.17 11.24
N LEU A 168 -17.25 1.03 11.61
CA LEU A 168 -17.76 -0.03 12.49
C LEU A 168 -18.62 -0.97 11.65
N ILE A 169 -18.34 -2.27 11.72
CA ILE A 169 -19.12 -3.30 11.03
C ILE A 169 -19.54 -4.43 11.97
N TYR A 170 -20.75 -4.94 11.77
CA TYR A 170 -21.21 -6.17 12.38
C TYR A 170 -22.28 -6.84 11.52
N LYS A 171 -22.40 -8.17 11.60
CA LYS A 171 -23.45 -8.92 10.93
C LYS A 171 -24.63 -9.15 11.87
N ASN A 172 -24.36 -9.74 13.03
CA ASN A 172 -25.29 -9.88 14.12
C ASN A 172 -24.65 -9.33 15.40
N LYS A 173 -25.47 -8.81 16.33
CA LYS A 173 -24.95 -8.17 17.56
C LYS A 173 -24.25 -9.14 18.51
N ASN A 174 -24.59 -10.42 18.45
CA ASN A 174 -24.01 -11.47 19.28
C ASN A 174 -22.73 -12.08 18.66
N ASP A 175 -22.46 -11.75 17.38
CA ASP A 175 -21.24 -12.20 16.70
C ASP A 175 -20.12 -11.17 16.90
N LYS A 176 -18.91 -11.55 16.51
CA LYS A 176 -17.77 -10.65 16.51
C LYS A 176 -18.01 -9.49 15.55
N SER A 177 -17.85 -8.29 16.06
CA SER A 177 -17.93 -7.01 15.36
C SER A 177 -16.53 -6.46 15.12
N TYR A 178 -16.36 -5.51 14.21
CA TYR A 178 -15.04 -5.00 13.87
C TYR A 178 -15.03 -3.48 13.73
N ILE A 179 -13.98 -2.86 14.27
CA ILE A 179 -13.58 -1.50 13.93
C ILE A 179 -12.46 -1.62 12.90
N LEU A 180 -12.65 -1.03 11.73
CA LEU A 180 -11.68 -1.04 10.64
C LEU A 180 -11.10 0.37 10.45
N ASP A 181 -9.77 0.46 10.34
CA ASP A 181 -9.06 1.73 10.08
C ASP A 181 -8.10 1.54 8.90
N PRO A 182 -8.49 1.98 7.70
CA PRO A 182 -7.63 1.98 6.53
C PRO A 182 -6.56 3.08 6.65
N THR A 183 -5.31 2.69 6.69
CA THR A 183 -4.17 3.59 6.83
C THR A 183 -3.31 3.58 5.57
N ILE A 184 -3.19 4.75 4.90
CA ILE A 184 -2.36 4.88 3.71
C ILE A 184 -1.05 5.56 4.09
N ARG A 185 0.09 4.83 3.99
CA ARG A 185 1.43 5.36 4.25
C ARG A 185 2.39 5.02 3.12
N PHE A 186 3.47 5.80 3.01
CA PHE A 186 4.57 5.44 2.10
C PHE A 186 5.22 4.14 2.59
N GLU A 187 5.51 3.26 1.65
CA GLU A 187 6.09 1.95 1.92
C GLU A 187 7.52 2.13 2.46
N ALA A 188 7.74 1.68 3.68
CA ALA A 188 9.03 1.75 4.36
C ALA A 188 9.72 0.39 4.48
N GLY A 189 8.98 -0.69 4.16
CA GLY A 189 9.46 -2.07 4.26
C GLY A 189 9.18 -2.74 5.60
N GLY A 190 9.63 -3.98 5.73
CA GLY A 190 9.54 -4.75 6.99
C GLY A 190 8.10 -5.06 7.43
N ASN A 191 7.86 -4.94 8.72
CA ASN A 191 6.60 -5.31 9.37
C ASN A 191 5.57 -4.18 9.40
N GLN A 192 5.67 -3.20 8.49
CA GLN A 192 4.85 -1.97 8.51
C GLN A 192 3.33 -2.25 8.59
N SER A 193 2.85 -3.33 7.98
CA SER A 193 1.44 -3.74 8.05
C SER A 193 1.04 -4.17 9.46
N GLU A 194 1.89 -4.95 10.12
CA GLU A 194 1.69 -5.38 11.51
C GLU A 194 1.79 -4.20 12.48
N ASP A 195 2.79 -3.32 12.30
CA ASP A 195 2.98 -2.13 13.12
C ASP A 195 1.75 -1.22 13.07
N VAL A 196 1.15 -1.01 11.88
CA VAL A 196 -0.09 -0.25 11.72
C VAL A 196 -1.25 -0.93 12.44
N ASN A 197 -1.38 -2.24 12.34
CA ASN A 197 -2.45 -2.97 13.03
C ASN A 197 -2.32 -2.87 14.55
N ILE A 198 -1.11 -2.99 15.11
CA ILE A 198 -0.82 -2.81 16.53
C ILE A 198 -1.13 -1.38 16.98
N GLU A 199 -0.67 -0.38 16.22
CA GLU A 199 -0.95 1.04 16.50
C GLU A 199 -2.45 1.33 16.59
N LYS A 200 -3.24 0.80 15.63
CA LYS A 200 -4.69 1.03 15.60
C LYS A 200 -5.43 0.30 16.71
N LYS A 201 -5.01 -0.93 17.06
CA LYS A 201 -5.53 -1.63 18.23
C LYS A 201 -5.33 -0.82 19.50
N ALA A 202 -4.12 -0.37 19.76
CA ALA A 202 -3.81 0.46 20.93
C ALA A 202 -4.58 1.79 20.92
N HIS A 203 -4.73 2.43 19.74
CA HIS A 203 -5.44 3.70 19.61
C HIS A 203 -6.92 3.60 19.96
N TYR A 204 -7.59 2.50 19.60
CA TYR A 204 -9.03 2.35 19.81
C TYR A 204 -9.42 1.51 21.04
N ASP A 205 -8.48 0.92 21.75
CA ASP A 205 -8.75 0.05 22.91
C ASP A 205 -9.65 0.72 23.94
N SER A 206 -9.37 1.96 24.29
CA SER A 206 -10.11 2.74 25.31
C SER A 206 -11.57 3.06 24.93
N VAL A 207 -11.93 3.00 23.66
CA VAL A 207 -13.28 3.35 23.18
C VAL A 207 -14.14 2.12 22.84
N ILE A 208 -13.57 0.92 22.87
CA ILE A 208 -14.30 -0.33 22.65
C ILE A 208 -15.51 -0.47 23.58
N PRO A 209 -15.41 -0.21 24.93
CA PRO A 209 -16.57 -0.32 25.83
C PRO A 209 -17.74 0.60 25.42
N TYR A 210 -17.45 1.83 24.99
CA TYR A 210 -18.47 2.76 24.51
C TYR A 210 -19.25 2.21 23.31
N PHE A 211 -18.56 1.62 22.32
CA PHE A 211 -19.22 1.06 21.15
C PHE A 211 -19.98 -0.23 21.46
N LYS A 212 -19.47 -1.08 22.37
CA LYS A 212 -20.19 -2.27 22.86
C LYS A 212 -21.53 -1.88 23.50
N GLU A 213 -21.53 -0.87 24.35
CA GLU A 213 -22.75 -0.39 25.02
C GLU A 213 -23.72 0.25 24.02
N LYS A 214 -23.24 1.23 23.23
CA LYS A 214 -24.05 2.01 22.29
C LYS A 214 -24.77 1.15 21.26
N TYR A 215 -24.09 0.15 20.70
CA TYR A 215 -24.62 -0.71 19.63
C TYR A 215 -25.11 -2.07 20.17
N LYS A 216 -24.94 -2.34 21.46
CA LYS A 216 -25.25 -3.63 22.14
C LYS A 216 -24.50 -4.80 21.46
N LEU A 217 -23.19 -4.65 21.28
CA LEU A 217 -22.32 -5.63 20.63
C LEU A 217 -21.61 -6.50 21.68
N ALA A 218 -21.58 -7.80 21.45
CA ALA A 218 -20.95 -8.75 22.37
C ALA A 218 -19.43 -8.61 22.38
N ASP A 219 -18.81 -8.55 21.18
CA ASP A 219 -17.36 -8.46 21.02
C ASP A 219 -16.98 -7.54 19.87
N ILE A 220 -15.85 -6.81 20.03
CA ILE A 220 -15.30 -5.91 19.01
C ILE A 220 -13.79 -6.17 18.87
N GLU A 221 -13.36 -6.46 17.65
CA GLU A 221 -11.95 -6.54 17.25
C GLU A 221 -11.58 -5.32 16.41
N VAL A 222 -10.43 -4.69 16.70
CA VAL A 222 -9.88 -3.61 15.88
C VAL A 222 -8.95 -4.20 14.82
N ILE A 223 -9.08 -3.76 13.57
CA ILE A 223 -8.21 -4.15 12.47
C ILE A 223 -7.70 -2.88 11.79
N GLY A 224 -6.40 -2.61 11.94
CA GLY A 224 -5.69 -1.60 11.15
C GLY A 224 -5.32 -2.19 9.77
N LEU A 225 -5.68 -1.50 8.71
CA LEU A 225 -5.48 -1.96 7.33
C LEU A 225 -4.44 -1.07 6.64
N PHE A 226 -3.24 -1.59 6.46
CA PHE A 226 -2.19 -0.87 5.74
C PHE A 226 -2.34 -0.99 4.22
N ILE A 227 -2.30 0.15 3.55
CA ILE A 227 -2.25 0.27 2.09
C ILE A 227 -1.08 1.18 1.74
N GLY A 228 -0.24 0.77 0.80
CA GLY A 228 0.90 1.58 0.41
C GLY A 228 0.52 2.77 -0.47
N ALA A 229 1.13 3.93 -0.22
CA ALA A 229 0.86 5.16 -0.97
C ALA A 229 1.20 5.07 -2.47
N ARG A 230 2.01 4.08 -2.87
CA ARG A 230 2.28 3.75 -4.28
C ARG A 230 1.29 2.73 -4.88
N GLY A 231 0.16 2.51 -4.18
CA GLY A 231 -0.90 1.59 -4.61
C GLY A 231 -0.58 0.11 -4.30
N THR A 232 0.36 -0.17 -3.41
CA THR A 232 0.68 -1.54 -3.03
C THR A 232 -0.38 -2.11 -2.08
N ILE A 233 -0.68 -3.38 -2.26
CA ILE A 233 -1.57 -4.17 -1.41
C ILE A 233 -0.72 -5.26 -0.77
N THR A 234 -0.74 -5.33 0.56
CA THR A 234 0.06 -6.29 1.33
C THR A 234 -0.60 -7.66 1.42
N VAL A 235 0.18 -8.65 1.83
CA VAL A 235 -0.32 -10.01 2.14
C VAL A 235 -1.40 -9.94 3.23
N ASP A 236 -1.23 -9.09 4.26
CA ASP A 236 -2.20 -8.95 5.34
C ASP A 236 -3.53 -8.37 4.86
N PHE A 237 -3.49 -7.41 3.94
CA PHE A 237 -4.71 -6.91 3.29
C PHE A 237 -5.40 -8.01 2.46
N GLU A 238 -4.65 -8.87 1.76
CA GLU A 238 -5.23 -10.01 1.04
C GLU A 238 -5.81 -11.05 2.00
N ASN A 239 -5.17 -11.31 3.14
CA ASN A 239 -5.70 -12.17 4.19
C ASN A 239 -7.01 -11.61 4.76
N PHE A 240 -7.05 -10.30 5.05
CA PHE A 240 -8.27 -9.60 5.44
C PHE A 240 -9.37 -9.73 4.38
N ARG A 241 -9.06 -9.44 3.12
CA ARG A 241 -10.00 -9.58 2.01
C ARG A 241 -10.58 -10.99 1.94
N THR A 242 -9.75 -12.01 2.07
CA THR A 242 -10.16 -13.41 2.00
C THR A 242 -10.99 -13.83 3.23
N LYS A 243 -10.60 -13.37 4.43
CA LYS A 243 -11.32 -13.62 5.68
C LYS A 243 -12.80 -13.19 5.61
N PHE A 244 -13.06 -12.06 4.93
CA PHE A 244 -14.40 -11.48 4.83
C PHE A 244 -15.08 -11.70 3.48
N ASP A 245 -14.51 -12.51 2.59
CA ASP A 245 -15.01 -12.79 1.23
C ASP A 245 -15.26 -11.51 0.40
N LEU A 246 -14.36 -10.51 0.57
CA LEU A 246 -14.44 -9.26 -0.17
C LEU A 246 -13.95 -9.47 -1.62
N SER A 247 -14.52 -8.72 -2.56
CA SER A 247 -14.22 -8.89 -3.98
C SER A 247 -12.78 -8.46 -4.34
N LYS A 248 -12.22 -9.11 -5.35
CA LYS A 248 -10.95 -8.66 -5.97
C LYS A 248 -11.11 -7.31 -6.66
N GLU A 249 -12.31 -6.97 -7.09
CA GLU A 249 -12.61 -5.69 -7.73
C GLU A 249 -12.45 -4.54 -6.74
N MET A 250 -13.02 -4.65 -5.53
CA MET A 250 -12.85 -3.67 -4.45
C MET A 250 -11.36 -3.41 -4.19
N ARG A 251 -10.54 -4.47 -3.99
CA ARG A 251 -9.08 -4.37 -3.81
C ARG A 251 -8.41 -3.62 -4.96
N ASN A 252 -8.75 -3.97 -6.22
CA ASN A 252 -8.17 -3.33 -7.40
C ASN A 252 -8.56 -1.85 -7.49
N ASN A 253 -9.80 -1.51 -7.12
CA ASN A 253 -10.29 -0.13 -7.10
C ASN A 253 -9.61 0.68 -5.99
N ILE A 254 -9.36 0.09 -4.82
CA ILE A 254 -8.56 0.72 -3.75
C ILE A 254 -7.16 1.04 -4.27
N ALA A 255 -6.43 0.06 -4.81
CA ALA A 255 -5.08 0.27 -5.30
C ALA A 255 -5.02 1.36 -6.40
N LEU A 256 -5.95 1.32 -7.33
CA LEU A 256 -6.05 2.31 -8.42
C LEU A 256 -6.37 3.71 -7.87
N SER A 257 -7.32 3.82 -6.95
CA SER A 257 -7.70 5.09 -6.32
C SER A 257 -6.53 5.70 -5.55
N VAL A 258 -5.84 4.89 -4.72
CA VAL A 258 -4.68 5.35 -3.94
C VAL A 258 -3.57 5.86 -4.84
N ILE A 259 -3.21 5.11 -5.89
CA ILE A 259 -2.08 5.51 -6.75
C ILE A 259 -2.40 6.75 -7.58
N LYS A 260 -3.65 6.91 -8.08
CA LYS A 260 -4.10 8.12 -8.77
C LYS A 260 -4.07 9.33 -7.86
N SER A 261 -4.62 9.21 -6.66
CA SER A 261 -4.59 10.29 -5.67
C SER A 261 -3.15 10.66 -5.26
N SER A 262 -2.25 9.69 -5.20
CA SER A 262 -0.83 9.95 -4.94
C SER A 262 -0.14 10.70 -6.08
N VAL A 263 -0.51 10.43 -7.34
CA VAL A 263 -0.08 11.24 -8.49
C VAL A 263 -0.59 12.68 -8.36
N GLN A 264 -1.86 12.88 -7.99
CA GLN A 264 -2.43 14.21 -7.77
C GLN A 264 -1.73 14.96 -6.64
N ILE A 265 -1.46 14.30 -5.50
CA ILE A 265 -0.70 14.88 -4.38
C ILE A 265 0.68 15.32 -4.85
N LEU A 266 1.41 14.47 -5.59
CA LEU A 266 2.72 14.80 -6.13
C LEU A 266 2.67 15.99 -7.10
N GLN A 267 1.70 16.03 -8.02
CA GLN A 267 1.52 17.11 -8.98
C GLN A 267 1.16 18.43 -8.30
N HIS A 268 0.21 18.39 -7.35
CA HIS A 268 -0.15 19.56 -6.56
C HIS A 268 1.02 20.11 -5.76
N HIS A 269 1.83 19.23 -5.16
CA HIS A 269 3.03 19.62 -4.42
C HIS A 269 4.09 20.22 -5.33
N THR A 270 4.31 19.65 -6.53
CA THR A 270 5.44 19.99 -7.39
C THR A 270 5.16 21.18 -8.30
N TYR A 271 3.91 21.30 -8.80
CA TYR A 271 3.55 22.25 -9.87
C TYR A 271 2.43 23.21 -9.49
N ASN A 272 1.89 23.15 -8.26
CA ASN A 272 0.71 23.92 -7.81
C ASN A 272 -0.56 23.72 -8.66
N LEU A 273 -0.68 22.53 -9.30
CA LEU A 273 -1.82 22.15 -10.15
C LEU A 273 -2.97 21.57 -9.33
#